data_4ac9044feb2991a4d6c7397211b3a6c3
#
_entry.id   4ac9044feb2991a4d6c7397211b3a6c3
#
_cell.length_a   1.000
_cell.length_b   1.000
_cell.length_c   1.000
_cell.angle_alpha   90.00
_cell.angle_beta   90.00
_cell.angle_gamma   90.00
#
_symmetry.space_group_name_H-M   'P 1'
#
loop_
_entity.id
_entity.type
_entity.pdbx_description
1 polymer ?
#
loop_
_entity_poly.entity_id
_entity_poly.type
_entity_poly.pdbx_seq_one_letter_code
_entity_poly.pdbx_strand_id
1 'polypeptide(L)'
;KPVSVEIANPLAGDRPYLRRDVLPTLATTVQRNLRRGLEDIRLYEIGHVYLWDPNAPAIPALPGGVRPSDEQLAALDAGLPDQPLHVAGLLTGNAVDSGWLGDRRAVDWSDAVEAVRRVCDRLGARYELRQPAAQDVPAQWHPGRAAQIVAGEQVVGMVGEDRKSVV
;
A
#
# COMPACT_ATOMS: atom_id res chain seq x y z
N LYS A 1 -15.93 -1.40 10.42
CA LYS A 1 -15.07 -1.73 9.25
C LYS A 1 -14.94 -0.46 8.42
N PRO A 2 -13.74 -0.12 7.95
CA PRO A 2 -13.60 0.99 7.03
C PRO A 2 -14.39 0.68 5.74
N VAL A 3 -15.20 1.64 5.30
CA VAL A 3 -16.03 1.50 4.10
C VAL A 3 -15.15 1.64 2.86
N SER A 4 -15.29 0.74 1.90
CA SER A 4 -14.61 0.81 0.59
C SER A 4 -15.61 1.28 -0.47
N VAL A 5 -15.11 1.94 -1.50
CA VAL A 5 -15.92 2.34 -2.65
C VAL A 5 -16.29 1.08 -3.45
N GLU A 6 -17.59 0.84 -3.62
CA GLU A 6 -18.11 -0.28 -4.40
C GLU A 6 -18.29 0.11 -5.87
N ILE A 7 -17.87 -0.78 -6.77
CA ILE A 7 -18.00 -0.60 -8.21
C ILE A 7 -19.41 -1.07 -8.60
N ALA A 8 -20.19 -0.21 -9.27
CA ALA A 8 -21.59 -0.53 -9.65
C ALA A 8 -21.70 -1.72 -10.61
N ASN A 9 -20.69 -1.94 -11.48
CA ASN A 9 -20.65 -3.00 -12.47
C ASN A 9 -19.25 -3.66 -12.52
N PRO A 10 -18.84 -4.39 -11.45
CA PRO A 10 -17.52 -4.99 -11.38
C PRO A 10 -17.35 -6.07 -12.46
N LEU A 11 -16.18 -6.10 -13.09
CA LEU A 11 -15.81 -7.13 -14.08
C LEU A 11 -15.70 -8.53 -13.45
N ALA A 12 -15.36 -8.59 -12.16
CA ALA A 12 -15.23 -9.82 -11.39
C ALA A 12 -15.98 -9.66 -10.08
N GLY A 13 -16.95 -10.54 -9.83
CA GLY A 13 -17.84 -10.46 -8.66
C GLY A 13 -17.15 -10.68 -7.32
N ASP A 14 -15.98 -11.29 -7.32
CA ASP A 14 -15.11 -11.48 -6.15
C ASP A 14 -14.31 -10.23 -5.76
N ARG A 15 -14.29 -9.20 -6.61
CA ARG A 15 -13.56 -7.95 -6.42
C ARG A 15 -14.39 -6.70 -6.74
N PRO A 16 -15.50 -6.49 -6.03
CA PRO A 16 -16.42 -5.38 -6.33
C PRO A 16 -15.96 -4.03 -5.76
N TYR A 17 -14.84 -3.98 -5.03
CA TYR A 17 -14.41 -2.78 -4.33
C TYR A 17 -13.12 -2.21 -4.88
N LEU A 18 -13.04 -0.87 -4.93
CA LEU A 18 -11.78 -0.17 -5.16
C LEU A 18 -10.84 -0.39 -3.98
N ARG A 19 -9.56 -0.53 -4.28
CA ARG A 19 -8.54 -0.81 -3.27
C ARG A 19 -8.27 0.41 -2.39
N ARG A 20 -8.07 0.16 -1.11
CA ARG A 20 -7.65 1.15 -0.11
C ARG A 20 -6.17 1.00 0.27
N ASP A 21 -5.53 -0.06 -0.19
CA ASP A 21 -4.14 -0.38 0.05
C ASP A 21 -3.60 -1.14 -1.19
N VAL A 22 -2.35 -0.92 -1.50
CA VAL A 22 -1.64 -1.58 -2.61
C VAL A 22 -1.13 -2.97 -2.19
N LEU A 23 -0.81 -3.19 -0.91
CA LEU A 23 -0.21 -4.44 -0.42
C LEU A 23 -1.02 -5.70 -0.74
N PRO A 24 -2.36 -5.75 -0.58
CA PRO A 24 -3.12 -6.97 -0.87
C PRO A 24 -3.03 -7.43 -2.33
N THR A 25 -3.03 -6.48 -3.29
CA THR A 25 -2.88 -6.80 -4.71
C THR A 25 -1.47 -7.27 -5.04
N LEU A 26 -0.48 -6.64 -4.43
CA LEU A 26 0.92 -7.01 -4.58
C LEU A 26 1.18 -8.40 -3.97
N ALA A 27 0.64 -8.69 -2.77
CA ALA A 27 0.73 -10.00 -2.13
C ALA A 27 0.13 -11.13 -2.99
N THR A 28 -1.01 -10.88 -3.64
CA THR A 28 -1.61 -11.83 -4.60
C THR A 28 -0.65 -12.12 -5.77
N THR A 29 0.06 -11.10 -6.25
CA THR A 29 1.05 -11.24 -7.32
C THR A 29 2.26 -12.05 -6.86
N VAL A 30 2.77 -11.79 -5.65
CA VAL A 30 3.85 -12.58 -5.04
C VAL A 30 3.43 -14.04 -4.89
N GLN A 31 2.26 -14.35 -4.33
CA GLN A 31 1.76 -15.72 -4.21
C GLN A 31 1.66 -16.44 -5.54
N ARG A 32 1.23 -15.75 -6.61
CA ARG A 32 1.18 -16.32 -7.95
C ARG A 32 2.57 -16.69 -8.47
N ASN A 33 3.56 -15.86 -8.22
CA ASN A 33 4.94 -16.11 -8.62
C ASN A 33 5.57 -17.24 -7.80
N LEU A 34 5.35 -17.31 -6.49
CA LEU A 34 5.78 -18.41 -5.63
C LEU A 34 5.22 -19.77 -6.12
N ARG A 35 3.93 -19.81 -6.50
CA ARG A 35 3.31 -21.03 -7.07
C ARG A 35 3.90 -21.45 -8.41
N ARG A 36 4.62 -20.56 -9.10
CA ARG A 36 5.36 -20.83 -10.34
C ARG A 36 6.82 -21.22 -10.10
N GLY A 37 7.22 -21.37 -8.83
CA GLY A 37 8.58 -21.76 -8.43
C GLY A 37 9.58 -20.60 -8.35
N LEU A 38 9.12 -19.34 -8.41
CA LEU A 38 9.99 -18.19 -8.15
C LEU A 38 10.04 -17.95 -6.65
N GLU A 39 11.21 -18.05 -6.05
CA GLU A 39 11.39 -17.91 -4.60
C GLU A 39 11.92 -16.54 -4.21
N ASP A 40 12.90 -16.01 -4.94
CA ASP A 40 13.56 -14.75 -4.67
C ASP A 40 12.84 -13.61 -5.41
N ILE A 41 11.84 -13.02 -4.75
CA ILE A 41 10.94 -12.04 -5.36
C ILE A 41 11.14 -10.67 -4.71
N ARG A 42 11.30 -9.66 -5.55
CA ARG A 42 11.31 -8.24 -5.18
C ARG A 42 10.37 -7.51 -6.11
N LEU A 43 9.21 -7.13 -5.59
CA LEU A 43 8.20 -6.42 -6.37
C LEU A 43 7.84 -5.12 -5.68
N TYR A 44 7.53 -4.12 -6.49
CA TYR A 44 6.92 -2.87 -6.03
C TYR A 44 5.79 -2.48 -6.98
N GLU A 45 4.90 -1.68 -6.47
CA GLU A 45 3.81 -1.07 -7.23
C GLU A 45 3.65 0.38 -6.79
N ILE A 46 3.45 1.27 -7.76
CA ILE A 46 3.03 2.65 -7.52
C ILE A 46 1.63 2.78 -8.12
N GLY A 47 0.66 3.20 -7.32
CA GLY A 47 -0.71 3.29 -7.79
C GLY A 47 -1.63 4.03 -6.84
N HIS A 48 -2.77 4.47 -7.37
CA HIS A 48 -3.78 5.12 -6.55
C HIS A 48 -4.49 4.12 -5.64
N VAL A 49 -4.83 4.61 -4.46
CA VAL A 49 -5.77 4.00 -3.53
C VAL A 49 -6.98 4.92 -3.39
N TYR A 50 -8.10 4.41 -2.88
CA TYR A 50 -9.36 5.13 -2.84
C TYR A 50 -9.86 5.16 -1.41
N LEU A 51 -9.78 6.33 -0.79
CA LEU A 51 -10.11 6.54 0.61
C LEU A 51 -11.50 7.17 0.70
N TRP A 52 -12.48 6.35 1.06
CA TRP A 52 -13.85 6.81 1.23
C TRP A 52 -13.98 7.73 2.44
N ASP A 53 -14.57 8.92 2.23
CA ASP A 53 -14.99 9.81 3.31
C ASP A 53 -16.52 9.73 3.48
N PRO A 54 -17.03 9.28 4.63
CA PRO A 54 -18.47 9.23 4.88
C PRO A 54 -19.12 10.61 4.95
N ASN A 55 -18.32 11.68 5.11
CA ASN A 55 -18.79 13.07 5.16
C ASN A 55 -18.68 13.78 3.80
N ALA A 56 -18.19 13.09 2.75
CA ALA A 56 -18.13 13.67 1.42
C ALA A 56 -19.53 14.10 0.94
N PRO A 57 -19.65 15.24 0.26
CA PRO A 57 -20.93 15.68 -0.27
C PRO A 57 -21.48 14.69 -1.32
N ALA A 58 -22.78 14.64 -1.47
CA ALA A 58 -23.38 13.82 -2.51
C ALA A 58 -22.98 14.31 -3.90
N ILE A 59 -22.61 13.38 -4.77
CA ILE A 59 -22.26 13.70 -6.16
C ILE A 59 -23.55 14.18 -6.88
N PRO A 60 -23.55 15.40 -7.45
CA PRO A 60 -24.70 15.95 -8.15
C PRO A 60 -24.97 15.18 -9.45
N ALA A 61 -26.24 14.90 -9.76
CA ALA A 61 -26.65 14.42 -11.05
C ALA A 61 -26.64 15.57 -12.06
N LEU A 62 -25.84 15.46 -13.11
CA LEU A 62 -25.75 16.47 -14.16
C LEU A 62 -26.51 16.02 -15.42
N PRO A 63 -27.19 16.95 -16.12
CA PRO A 63 -27.86 16.62 -17.37
C PRO A 63 -26.85 16.28 -18.45
N GLY A 64 -27.11 15.24 -19.26
CA GLY A 64 -26.30 14.89 -20.41
C GLY A 64 -26.39 15.95 -21.54
N GLY A 65 -25.33 16.05 -22.35
CA GLY A 65 -25.31 16.89 -23.55
C GLY A 65 -25.09 18.39 -23.32
N VAL A 66 -24.92 18.81 -22.06
CA VAL A 66 -24.61 20.21 -21.70
C VAL A 66 -23.29 20.22 -20.94
N ARG A 67 -22.42 21.17 -21.29
CA ARG A 67 -21.16 21.38 -20.54
C ARG A 67 -21.50 21.88 -19.12
N PRO A 68 -21.01 21.17 -18.08
CA PRO A 68 -21.19 21.63 -16.71
C PRO A 68 -20.52 23.00 -16.48
N SER A 69 -21.07 23.78 -15.52
CA SER A 69 -20.39 24.99 -15.04
C SER A 69 -19.19 24.61 -14.15
N ASP A 70 -18.30 25.57 -13.89
CA ASP A 70 -17.13 25.36 -13.04
C ASP A 70 -17.53 25.00 -11.60
N GLU A 71 -18.65 25.58 -11.10
CA GLU A 71 -19.21 25.24 -9.77
C GLU A 71 -19.74 23.80 -9.74
N GLN A 72 -20.36 23.34 -10.84
CA GLN A 72 -20.85 21.95 -10.95
C GLN A 72 -19.68 20.97 -11.01
N LEU A 73 -18.60 21.30 -11.72
CA LEU A 73 -17.38 20.49 -11.74
C LEU A 73 -16.73 20.41 -10.36
N ALA A 74 -16.60 21.55 -9.68
CA ALA A 74 -16.09 21.57 -8.30
C ALA A 74 -16.95 20.74 -7.33
N ALA A 75 -18.27 20.74 -7.49
CA ALA A 75 -19.16 19.91 -6.68
C ALA A 75 -19.03 18.40 -7.00
N LEU A 76 -18.76 18.03 -8.26
CA LEU A 76 -18.43 16.65 -8.63
C LEU A 76 -17.13 16.20 -7.96
N ASP A 77 -16.08 17.01 -8.08
CA ASP A 77 -14.76 16.71 -7.51
C ASP A 77 -14.80 16.57 -6.00
N ALA A 78 -15.57 17.44 -5.32
CA ALA A 78 -15.76 17.38 -3.86
C ALA A 78 -16.45 16.09 -3.37
N GLY A 79 -17.26 15.44 -4.22
CA GLY A 79 -17.94 14.18 -3.93
C GLY A 79 -17.09 12.94 -4.20
N LEU A 80 -15.93 13.07 -4.84
CA LEU A 80 -15.04 11.94 -5.12
C LEU A 80 -14.27 11.51 -3.86
N PRO A 81 -13.96 10.21 -3.72
CA PRO A 81 -13.05 9.75 -2.68
C PRO A 81 -11.65 10.33 -2.88
N ASP A 82 -10.91 10.56 -1.80
CA ASP A 82 -9.49 10.91 -1.90
C ASP A 82 -8.71 9.77 -2.59
N GLN A 83 -7.85 10.14 -3.53
CA GLN A 83 -7.15 9.21 -4.42
C GLN A 83 -5.62 9.42 -4.38
N PRO A 84 -4.99 9.31 -3.20
CA PRO A 84 -3.56 9.49 -3.10
C PRO A 84 -2.79 8.41 -3.86
N LEU A 85 -1.62 8.80 -4.35
CA LEU A 85 -0.67 7.89 -4.96
C LEU A 85 0.16 7.23 -3.86
N HIS A 86 0.08 5.90 -3.77
CA HIS A 86 0.84 5.10 -2.82
C HIS A 86 1.93 4.29 -3.54
N VAL A 87 3.02 4.04 -2.85
CA VAL A 87 4.03 3.06 -3.22
C VAL A 87 4.05 1.94 -2.18
N ALA A 88 4.09 0.71 -2.64
CA ALA A 88 4.29 -0.46 -1.79
C ALA A 88 5.32 -1.41 -2.41
N GLY A 89 6.03 -2.15 -1.56
CA GLY A 89 6.99 -3.16 -1.97
C GLY A 89 6.86 -4.43 -1.14
N LEU A 90 7.15 -5.57 -1.75
CA LEU A 90 7.26 -6.87 -1.09
C LEU A 90 8.57 -7.56 -1.50
N LEU A 91 9.24 -8.09 -0.50
CA LEU A 91 10.49 -8.83 -0.63
C LEU A 91 10.29 -10.22 -0.03
N THR A 92 10.77 -11.27 -0.70
CA THR A 92 10.78 -12.64 -0.16
C THR A 92 11.96 -13.42 -0.73
N GLY A 93 12.29 -14.56 -0.10
CA GLY A 93 13.40 -15.42 -0.49
C GLY A 93 14.74 -14.94 0.03
N ASN A 94 15.77 -14.93 -0.81
CA ASN A 94 17.14 -14.60 -0.41
C ASN A 94 17.51 -13.18 -0.83
N ALA A 95 18.14 -12.45 0.07
CA ALA A 95 18.79 -11.17 -0.23
C ALA A 95 20.14 -11.37 -0.92
N VAL A 96 20.84 -12.44 -0.54
CA VAL A 96 22.14 -12.84 -1.10
C VAL A 96 22.12 -14.35 -1.34
N ASP A 97 22.50 -14.77 -2.53
CA ASP A 97 22.71 -16.18 -2.83
C ASP A 97 24.08 -16.65 -2.32
N SER A 98 24.19 -17.97 -2.04
CA SER A 98 25.48 -18.57 -1.71
C SER A 98 26.42 -18.47 -2.89
N GLY A 99 27.66 -18.10 -2.60
CA GLY A 99 28.70 -17.95 -3.62
C GLY A 99 30.08 -17.80 -3.00
N TRP A 100 31.07 -17.46 -3.83
CA TRP A 100 32.44 -17.28 -3.38
C TRP A 100 32.64 -16.09 -2.41
N LEU A 101 31.66 -15.18 -2.33
CA LEU A 101 31.68 -14.03 -1.41
C LEU A 101 31.05 -14.30 -0.04
N GLY A 102 30.40 -15.47 0.15
CA GLY A 102 29.80 -15.82 1.43
C GLY A 102 28.58 -16.76 1.30
N ASP A 103 27.96 -17.00 2.45
CA ASP A 103 26.80 -17.83 2.58
C ASP A 103 25.50 -17.13 2.17
N ARG A 104 24.48 -17.92 1.86
CA ARG A 104 23.13 -17.45 1.58
C ARG A 104 22.57 -16.71 2.78
N ARG A 105 21.94 -15.55 2.52
CA ARG A 105 21.22 -14.76 3.52
C ARG A 105 19.78 -14.55 3.04
N ALA A 106 18.82 -14.93 3.86
CA ALA A 106 17.41 -14.63 3.61
C ALA A 106 17.13 -13.11 3.73
N VAL A 107 16.11 -12.66 3.02
CA VAL A 107 15.54 -11.32 3.20
C VAL A 107 14.99 -11.19 4.61
N ASP A 108 15.22 -10.05 5.25
CA ASP A 108 14.67 -9.69 6.55
C ASP A 108 14.10 -8.25 6.57
N TRP A 109 13.59 -7.84 7.72
CA TRP A 109 13.00 -6.53 7.90
C TRP A 109 13.98 -5.38 7.60
N SER A 110 15.29 -5.58 7.77
CA SER A 110 16.28 -4.55 7.52
C SER A 110 16.42 -4.23 6.02
N ASP A 111 16.25 -5.23 5.15
CA ASP A 111 16.22 -5.03 3.70
C ASP A 111 15.03 -4.15 3.28
N ALA A 112 13.86 -4.36 3.91
CA ALA A 112 12.69 -3.52 3.68
C ALA A 112 12.91 -2.07 4.16
N VAL A 113 13.50 -1.90 5.33
CA VAL A 113 13.88 -0.57 5.87
C VAL A 113 14.84 0.15 4.94
N GLU A 114 15.86 -0.56 4.43
CA GLU A 114 16.81 0.03 3.50
C GLU A 114 16.15 0.45 2.18
N ALA A 115 15.19 -0.33 1.68
CA ALA A 115 14.40 0.04 0.51
C ALA A 115 13.62 1.35 0.74
N VAL A 116 12.97 1.49 1.90
CA VAL A 116 12.25 2.72 2.29
C VAL A 116 13.21 3.91 2.38
N ARG A 117 14.38 3.73 3.02
CA ARG A 117 15.38 4.79 3.12
C ARG A 117 15.78 5.31 1.75
N ARG A 118 16.10 4.41 0.83
CA ARG A 118 16.47 4.77 -0.55
C ARG A 118 15.39 5.56 -1.27
N VAL A 119 14.12 5.18 -1.09
CA VAL A 119 12.98 5.91 -1.67
C VAL A 119 12.90 7.32 -1.08
N CYS A 120 12.91 7.44 0.25
CA CYS A 120 12.82 8.73 0.94
C CYS A 120 14.00 9.66 0.58
N ASP A 121 15.22 9.13 0.55
CA ASP A 121 16.42 9.88 0.21
C ASP A 121 16.37 10.40 -1.24
N ARG A 122 15.87 9.57 -2.17
CA ARG A 122 15.69 9.98 -3.58
C ARG A 122 14.63 11.05 -3.76
N LEU A 123 13.62 11.06 -2.90
CA LEU A 123 12.58 12.09 -2.88
C LEU A 123 13.03 13.35 -2.12
N GLY A 124 14.19 13.34 -1.44
CA GLY A 124 14.62 14.42 -0.55
C GLY A 124 13.68 14.60 0.65
N ALA A 125 12.92 13.56 1.01
CA ALA A 125 11.94 13.62 2.08
C ALA A 125 12.64 13.57 3.45
N ARG A 126 12.23 14.47 4.36
CA ARG A 126 12.59 14.36 5.77
C ARG A 126 11.64 13.40 6.46
N TYR A 127 12.17 12.34 7.04
CA TYR A 127 11.37 11.30 7.70
C TYR A 127 12.12 10.73 8.91
N GLU A 128 11.38 10.08 9.76
CA GLU A 128 11.91 9.24 10.84
C GLU A 128 11.21 7.86 10.81
N LEU A 129 11.91 6.86 11.31
CA LEU A 129 11.33 5.55 11.57
C LEU A 129 11.02 5.45 13.05
N ARG A 130 9.75 5.24 13.38
CA ARG A 130 9.26 5.17 14.77
C ARG A 130 8.67 3.78 15.03
N GLN A 131 9.10 3.15 16.09
CA GLN A 131 8.46 1.90 16.52
C GLN A 131 7.06 2.22 17.07
N PRO A 132 5.98 1.65 16.49
CA PRO A 132 4.64 1.83 17.01
C PRO A 132 4.48 1.14 18.35
N ALA A 133 3.58 1.62 19.20
CA ALA A 133 3.18 0.86 20.37
C ALA A 133 2.52 -0.46 19.95
N ALA A 134 2.67 -1.52 20.74
CA ALA A 134 2.25 -2.87 20.35
C ALA A 134 0.76 -2.97 19.97
N GLN A 135 -0.10 -2.18 20.62
CA GLN A 135 -1.53 -2.10 20.33
C GLN A 135 -1.85 -1.37 19.02
N ASP A 136 -0.93 -0.55 18.52
CA ASP A 136 -1.11 0.26 17.29
C ASP A 136 -0.53 -0.42 16.05
N VAL A 137 0.09 -1.59 16.22
CA VAL A 137 0.60 -2.39 15.10
C VAL A 137 -0.57 -3.11 14.44
N PRO A 138 -0.87 -2.83 13.14
CA PRO A 138 -1.92 -3.56 12.43
C PRO A 138 -1.60 -5.07 12.40
N ALA A 139 -2.65 -5.89 12.43
CA ALA A 139 -2.56 -7.34 12.63
C ALA A 139 -1.68 -8.09 11.61
N GLN A 140 -1.50 -7.53 10.42
CA GLN A 140 -0.64 -8.09 9.37
C GLN A 140 0.85 -7.91 9.62
N TRP A 141 1.26 -7.02 10.51
CA TRP A 141 2.67 -6.73 10.79
C TRP A 141 3.19 -7.47 12.02
N HIS A 142 4.47 -7.85 11.98
CA HIS A 142 5.15 -8.44 13.14
C HIS A 142 5.37 -7.36 14.22
N PRO A 143 4.88 -7.53 15.46
CA PRO A 143 4.84 -6.47 16.46
C PRO A 143 6.22 -5.94 16.88
N GLY A 144 7.27 -6.77 16.78
CA GLY A 144 8.64 -6.37 17.15
C GLY A 144 9.55 -6.06 15.95
N ARG A 145 9.04 -6.19 14.70
CA ARG A 145 9.83 -5.99 13.47
C ARG A 145 9.07 -5.17 12.46
N ALA A 146 8.41 -4.13 12.93
CA ALA A 146 7.71 -3.15 12.13
C ALA A 146 7.96 -1.74 12.66
N ALA A 147 8.00 -0.77 11.75
CA ALA A 147 8.15 0.65 12.06
C ALA A 147 7.18 1.49 11.22
N GLN A 148 6.72 2.58 11.81
CA GLN A 148 6.04 3.65 11.11
C GLN A 148 7.05 4.54 10.41
N ILE A 149 6.71 4.99 9.21
CA ILE A 149 7.43 6.02 8.48
C ILE A 149 6.69 7.32 8.76
N VAL A 150 7.37 8.27 9.42
CA VAL A 150 6.76 9.52 9.89
C VAL A 150 7.43 10.69 9.17
N ALA A 151 6.63 11.55 8.54
CA ALA A 151 7.07 12.79 7.94
C ALA A 151 6.44 13.97 8.72
N GLY A 152 7.28 14.74 9.42
CA GLY A 152 6.80 15.72 10.39
C GLY A 152 6.02 15.04 11.53
N GLU A 153 4.73 15.35 11.64
CA GLU A 153 3.84 14.72 12.65
C GLU A 153 2.95 13.60 12.06
N GLN A 154 3.00 13.41 10.75
CA GLN A 154 2.10 12.50 10.04
C GLN A 154 2.75 11.14 9.79
N VAL A 155 2.04 10.07 10.10
CA VAL A 155 2.40 8.70 9.67
C VAL A 155 2.02 8.55 8.19
N VAL A 156 3.05 8.41 7.34
CA VAL A 156 2.88 8.29 5.88
C VAL A 156 2.99 6.85 5.39
N GLY A 157 3.41 5.92 6.24
CA GLY A 157 3.51 4.52 5.86
C GLY A 157 4.01 3.62 6.97
N MET A 158 4.15 2.34 6.64
CA MET A 158 4.74 1.33 7.51
C MET A 158 5.74 0.48 6.74
N VAL A 159 6.73 -0.05 7.44
CA VAL A 159 7.75 -0.96 6.92
C VAL A 159 8.04 -2.04 7.95
N GLY A 160 8.35 -3.24 7.51
CA GLY A 160 8.70 -4.32 8.40
C GLY A 160 8.39 -5.69 7.82
N GLU A 161 8.35 -6.67 8.71
CA GLU A 161 8.06 -8.06 8.39
C GLU A 161 6.58 -8.36 8.59
N ASP A 162 6.01 -9.22 7.75
CA ASP A 162 4.65 -9.69 7.96
C ASP A 162 4.57 -10.60 9.19
N ARG A 163 3.40 -10.63 9.80
CA ARG A 163 3.12 -11.56 10.87
C ARG A 163 2.86 -12.93 10.27
N LYS A 164 3.83 -13.85 10.40
CA LYS A 164 3.58 -15.25 10.05
C LYS A 164 2.34 -15.71 10.81
N SER A 165 1.27 -16.00 10.08
CA SER A 165 0.14 -16.71 10.64
C SER A 165 0.68 -18.04 11.16
N VAL A 166 0.57 -18.25 12.46
CA VAL A 166 0.79 -19.58 13.06
C VAL A 166 -0.31 -20.47 12.46
N VAL A 167 0.06 -21.29 11.49
CA VAL A 167 -0.77 -22.38 10.99
C VAL A 167 -0.66 -23.54 11.97
#